data_e710cd9e9e030e1cf9cd40982a2d94a1
#
_entry.id   e710cd9e9e030e1cf9cd40982a2d94a1
#
_cell.length_a   1.000
_cell.length_b   1.000
_cell.length_c   1.000
_cell.angle_alpha   90.00
_cell.angle_beta   90.00
_cell.angle_gamma   90.00
#
_symmetry.space_group_name_H-M   'P 1'
#
loop_
_entity.id
_entity.type
_entity.pdbx_description
1 polymer ?
#
loop_
_entity_poly.entity_id
_entity_poly.type
_entity_poly.pdbx_seq_one_letter_code
_entity_poly.pdbx_strand_id
1 'polypeptide(L)'
;AAALSIPKSTAYDLLNAMLHEGLVTPADGTRFALGHRLHELGVGYRAQVDILREGSGIVRALRDETGETVQLSVMEGPLMQVLLKEEGFRAVRIISNTGSRVPVNWAAAGRLLVSDLDDDGLRRLLKATVIPSPTGRAETDVDRLVAQIRAFRTAGHALEIGETNEHAGCVAAPVLDG
;
A
#
# COMPACT_ATOMS: atom_id res chain seq x y z
N ALA A 1 8.41 23.63 -10.46
CA ALA A 1 8.76 23.85 -11.86
C ALA A 1 10.03 23.07 -12.23
N ALA A 2 11.14 23.26 -11.51
CA ALA A 2 12.41 22.56 -11.85
C ALA A 2 12.25 21.03 -11.78
N ALA A 3 11.67 20.51 -10.71
CA ALA A 3 11.46 19.06 -10.53
C ALA A 3 10.51 18.43 -11.57
N LEU A 4 9.63 19.22 -12.19
CA LEU A 4 8.67 18.75 -13.20
C LEU A 4 9.10 19.11 -14.62
N SER A 5 10.25 19.76 -14.81
CA SER A 5 10.74 20.23 -16.12
C SER A 5 9.73 21.07 -16.91
N ILE A 6 8.93 21.89 -16.21
CA ILE A 6 7.92 22.78 -16.82
C ILE A 6 8.29 24.25 -16.63
N PRO A 7 7.86 25.16 -17.54
CA PRO A 7 8.04 26.61 -17.37
C PRO A 7 7.43 27.11 -16.06
N LYS A 8 8.05 28.16 -15.47
CA LYS A 8 7.54 28.75 -14.22
C LYS A 8 6.11 29.29 -14.38
N SER A 9 5.77 29.91 -15.52
CA SER A 9 4.41 30.39 -15.81
C SER A 9 3.39 29.27 -15.72
N THR A 10 3.63 28.15 -16.40
CA THR A 10 2.77 26.96 -16.37
C THR A 10 2.60 26.40 -14.95
N ALA A 11 3.70 26.40 -14.15
CA ALA A 11 3.63 25.95 -12.76
C ALA A 11 2.74 26.88 -11.90
N TYR A 12 2.79 28.21 -12.13
CA TYR A 12 1.93 29.18 -11.45
C TYR A 12 0.46 29.04 -11.89
N ASP A 13 0.21 28.83 -13.18
CA ASP A 13 -1.16 28.65 -13.69
C ASP A 13 -1.80 27.41 -13.10
N LEU A 14 -1.06 26.29 -13.05
CA LEU A 14 -1.52 25.05 -12.39
C LEU A 14 -1.79 25.26 -10.90
N LEU A 15 -0.86 25.94 -10.20
CA LEU A 15 -1.03 26.20 -8.77
C LEU A 15 -2.25 27.08 -8.50
N ASN A 16 -2.49 28.12 -9.31
CA ASN A 16 -3.65 28.98 -9.20
C ASN A 16 -4.94 28.21 -9.45
N ALA A 17 -4.96 27.31 -10.45
CA ALA A 17 -6.10 26.45 -10.69
C ALA A 17 -6.37 25.52 -9.48
N MET A 18 -5.34 24.90 -8.90
CA MET A 18 -5.47 24.08 -7.71
C MET A 18 -5.96 24.85 -6.48
N LEU A 19 -5.53 26.09 -6.32
CA LEU A 19 -6.02 27.00 -5.27
C LEU A 19 -7.50 27.34 -5.47
N HIS A 20 -7.89 27.68 -6.70
CA HIS A 20 -9.28 28.00 -7.05
C HIS A 20 -10.21 26.82 -6.79
N GLU A 21 -9.78 25.61 -7.16
CA GLU A 21 -10.53 24.36 -6.95
C GLU A 21 -10.48 23.86 -5.50
N GLY A 22 -9.76 24.52 -4.58
CA GLY A 22 -9.63 24.11 -3.20
C GLY A 22 -8.83 22.81 -2.99
N LEU A 23 -8.04 22.39 -3.98
CA LEU A 23 -7.17 21.22 -3.89
C LEU A 23 -5.93 21.49 -3.04
N VAL A 24 -5.49 22.72 -3.02
CA VAL A 24 -4.43 23.21 -2.12
C VAL A 24 -4.88 24.49 -1.43
N THR A 25 -4.29 24.81 -0.29
CA THR A 25 -4.52 26.04 0.48
C THR A 25 -3.18 26.66 0.84
N PRO A 26 -3.08 28.01 0.92
CA PRO A 26 -1.88 28.64 1.42
C PRO A 26 -1.58 28.18 2.84
N ALA A 27 -0.31 27.95 3.12
CA ALA A 27 0.23 27.72 4.44
C ALA A 27 1.27 28.82 4.75
N ASP A 28 2.10 28.62 5.76
CA ASP A 28 3.07 29.64 6.18
C ASP A 28 4.07 30.01 5.09
N GLY A 29 4.16 31.30 4.77
CA GLY A 29 5.11 31.87 3.81
C GLY A 29 4.80 31.45 2.36
N THR A 30 5.73 30.74 1.71
CA THR A 30 5.62 30.28 0.31
C THR A 30 5.16 28.84 0.20
N ARG A 31 4.67 28.24 1.28
CA ARG A 31 4.24 26.84 1.33
C ARG A 31 2.75 26.71 1.08
N PHE A 32 2.36 25.51 0.63
CA PHE A 32 0.98 25.11 0.43
C PHE A 32 0.71 23.82 1.20
N ALA A 33 -0.52 23.69 1.70
CA ALA A 33 -1.04 22.49 2.31
C ALA A 33 -2.11 21.87 1.40
N LEU A 34 -2.49 20.62 1.67
CA LEU A 34 -3.61 19.97 1.00
C LEU A 34 -4.93 20.67 1.38
N GLY A 35 -5.76 20.97 0.39
CA GLY A 35 -7.05 21.62 0.58
C GLY A 35 -8.17 20.65 0.92
N HIS A 36 -9.27 21.17 1.49
CA HIS A 36 -10.43 20.37 1.91
C HIS A 36 -11.09 19.59 0.76
N ARG A 37 -11.01 20.11 -0.48
CA ARG A 37 -11.57 19.45 -1.65
C ARG A 37 -11.00 18.05 -1.90
N LEU A 38 -9.75 17.82 -1.53
CA LEU A 38 -9.14 16.48 -1.61
C LEU A 38 -9.80 15.49 -0.64
N HIS A 39 -10.23 15.95 0.54
CA HIS A 39 -11.01 15.13 1.46
C HIS A 39 -12.37 14.75 0.86
N GLU A 40 -13.10 15.71 0.29
CA GLU A 40 -14.39 15.46 -0.35
C GLU A 40 -14.26 14.47 -1.52
N LEU A 41 -13.25 14.65 -2.38
CA LEU A 41 -12.97 13.73 -3.48
C LEU A 41 -12.63 12.33 -2.96
N GLY A 42 -11.85 12.24 -1.88
CA GLY A 42 -11.51 10.96 -1.25
C GLY A 42 -12.73 10.26 -0.66
N VAL A 43 -13.66 10.98 -0.03
CA VAL A 43 -14.94 10.43 0.46
C VAL A 43 -15.79 9.94 -0.70
N GLY A 44 -15.92 10.74 -1.77
CA GLY A 44 -16.66 10.34 -2.97
C GLY A 44 -16.07 9.11 -3.67
N TYR A 45 -14.74 9.05 -3.76
CA TYR A 45 -14.03 7.87 -4.30
C TYR A 45 -14.33 6.62 -3.48
N ARG A 46 -14.20 6.69 -2.15
CA ARG A 46 -14.47 5.54 -1.26
C ARG A 46 -15.90 5.02 -1.37
N ALA A 47 -16.87 5.92 -1.58
CA ALA A 47 -18.27 5.54 -1.76
C ALA A 47 -18.55 4.79 -3.08
N GLN A 48 -17.70 4.99 -4.09
CA GLN A 48 -17.83 4.38 -5.41
C GLN A 48 -17.06 3.05 -5.56
N VAL A 49 -16.10 2.78 -4.66
CA VAL A 49 -15.27 1.59 -4.72
C VAL A 49 -15.80 0.54 -3.77
N ASP A 50 -16.41 -0.50 -4.32
CA ASP A 50 -17.09 -1.55 -3.55
C ASP A 50 -16.16 -2.22 -2.51
N ILE A 51 -14.92 -2.53 -2.85
CA ILE A 51 -13.96 -3.14 -1.93
C ILE A 51 -13.67 -2.26 -0.70
N LEU A 52 -13.69 -0.94 -0.83
CA LEU A 52 -13.49 -0.03 0.30
C LEU A 52 -14.74 0.03 1.19
N ARG A 53 -15.93 0.02 0.58
CA ARG A 53 -17.19 0.06 1.29
C ARG A 53 -17.42 -1.23 2.05
N GLU A 54 -17.35 -2.37 1.37
CA GLU A 54 -17.57 -3.69 1.96
C GLU A 54 -16.43 -4.10 2.91
N GLY A 55 -15.18 -3.84 2.51
CA GLY A 55 -14.00 -4.22 3.27
C GLY A 55 -13.85 -3.47 4.59
N SER A 56 -14.33 -2.22 4.71
CA SER A 56 -14.14 -1.42 5.92
C SER A 56 -14.77 -2.05 7.17
N GLY A 57 -15.96 -2.61 7.02
CA GLY A 57 -16.66 -3.31 8.12
C GLY A 57 -15.93 -4.59 8.53
N ILE A 58 -15.45 -5.35 7.56
CA ILE A 58 -14.73 -6.62 7.78
C ILE A 58 -13.38 -6.37 8.46
N VAL A 59 -12.59 -5.40 7.97
CA VAL A 59 -11.28 -5.04 8.53
C VAL A 59 -11.43 -4.61 9.99
N ARG A 60 -12.46 -3.81 10.30
CA ARG A 60 -12.76 -3.38 11.68
C ARG A 60 -13.18 -4.55 12.57
N ALA A 61 -14.10 -5.39 12.10
CA ALA A 61 -14.56 -6.55 12.85
C ALA A 61 -13.40 -7.51 13.18
N LEU A 62 -12.52 -7.77 12.23
CA LEU A 62 -11.35 -8.61 12.43
C LEU A 62 -10.35 -7.98 13.40
N ARG A 63 -10.13 -6.65 13.36
CA ARG A 63 -9.34 -5.94 14.35
C ARG A 63 -9.94 -6.07 15.76
N ASP A 64 -11.26 -5.92 15.89
CA ASP A 64 -11.95 -6.00 17.18
C ASP A 64 -11.89 -7.41 17.77
N GLU A 65 -11.96 -8.45 16.91
CA GLU A 65 -11.86 -9.85 17.32
C GLU A 65 -10.45 -10.24 17.75
N THR A 66 -9.44 -9.81 16.98
CA THR A 66 -8.05 -10.25 17.20
C THR A 66 -7.25 -9.32 18.12
N GLY A 67 -7.64 -8.05 18.21
CA GLY A 67 -6.85 -6.99 18.86
C GLY A 67 -5.62 -6.56 18.07
N GLU A 68 -5.39 -7.13 16.88
CA GLU A 68 -4.23 -6.84 16.03
C GLU A 68 -4.54 -5.78 14.98
N THR A 69 -3.50 -5.15 14.43
CA THR A 69 -3.64 -4.27 13.27
C THR A 69 -4.05 -5.06 12.04
N VAL A 70 -5.13 -4.66 11.39
CA VAL A 70 -5.64 -5.30 10.17
C VAL A 70 -5.55 -4.34 8.99
N GLN A 71 -5.08 -4.85 7.86
CA GLN A 71 -4.94 -4.07 6.63
C GLN A 71 -5.58 -4.82 5.46
N LEU A 72 -6.19 -4.08 4.54
CA LEU A 72 -6.60 -4.55 3.23
C LEU A 72 -5.69 -3.91 2.19
N SER A 73 -5.12 -4.72 1.31
CA SER A 73 -4.14 -4.26 0.32
C SER A 73 -4.47 -4.79 -1.06
N VAL A 74 -4.05 -4.06 -2.09
CA VAL A 74 -4.16 -4.44 -3.51
C VAL A 74 -2.86 -4.19 -4.24
N MET A 75 -2.75 -4.68 -5.47
CA MET A 75 -1.68 -4.25 -6.37
C MET A 75 -2.02 -2.92 -7.03
N GLU A 76 -1.08 -1.99 -7.01
CA GLU A 76 -1.11 -0.76 -7.79
C GLU A 76 0.17 -0.65 -8.62
N GLY A 77 0.05 -0.96 -9.90
CA GLY A 77 1.22 -1.13 -10.74
C GLY A 77 2.13 -2.24 -10.19
N PRO A 78 3.43 -1.98 -9.99
CA PRO A 78 4.38 -2.99 -9.52
C PRO A 78 4.49 -3.09 -7.98
N LEU A 79 3.72 -2.31 -7.23
CA LEU A 79 3.80 -2.20 -5.77
C LEU A 79 2.47 -2.64 -5.12
N MET A 80 2.55 -3.14 -3.91
CA MET A 80 1.40 -3.31 -3.05
C MET A 80 0.98 -1.97 -2.46
N GLN A 81 -0.31 -1.63 -2.49
CA GLN A 81 -0.87 -0.46 -1.82
C GLN A 81 -1.79 -0.88 -0.68
N VAL A 82 -1.64 -0.23 0.47
CA VAL A 82 -2.57 -0.38 1.59
C VAL A 82 -3.81 0.49 1.34
N LEU A 83 -4.97 -0.14 1.16
CA LEU A 83 -6.25 0.54 0.94
C LEU A 83 -6.94 0.91 2.25
N LEU A 84 -6.96 -0.01 3.21
CA LEU A 84 -7.59 0.17 4.52
C LEU A 84 -6.62 -0.28 5.60
N LYS A 85 -6.68 0.39 6.75
CA LYS A 85 -5.96 0.03 7.97
C LYS A 85 -6.83 0.36 9.17
N GLU A 86 -7.01 -0.62 10.04
CA GLU A 86 -7.52 -0.44 11.39
C GLU A 86 -6.42 -0.82 12.37
N GLU A 87 -6.04 0.11 13.22
CA GLU A 87 -4.97 -0.11 14.20
C GLU A 87 -5.45 -1.01 15.33
N GLY A 88 -4.64 -2.00 15.68
CA GLY A 88 -4.86 -2.87 16.83
C GLY A 88 -4.63 -2.15 18.16
N PHE A 89 -4.93 -2.87 19.25
CA PHE A 89 -4.84 -2.32 20.60
C PHE A 89 -3.48 -2.59 21.27
N ARG A 90 -2.57 -3.27 20.56
CA ARG A 90 -1.24 -3.62 21.07
C ARG A 90 -0.22 -2.51 20.80
N ALA A 91 0.88 -2.52 21.57
CA ALA A 91 1.93 -1.50 21.48
C ALA A 91 2.76 -1.56 20.18
N VAL A 92 2.73 -2.68 19.45
CA VAL A 92 3.48 -2.83 18.18
C VAL A 92 2.75 -2.05 17.08
N ARG A 93 3.40 -1.02 16.56
CA ARG A 93 2.87 -0.22 15.45
C ARG A 93 3.43 -0.67 14.12
N ILE A 94 2.54 -0.94 13.19
CA ILE A 94 2.89 -1.16 11.78
C ILE A 94 3.09 0.20 11.12
N ILE A 95 4.24 0.41 10.49
CA ILE A 95 4.67 1.71 9.94
C ILE A 95 3.84 2.12 8.70
N SER A 96 3.34 1.16 7.92
CA SER A 96 2.52 1.45 6.74
C SER A 96 1.17 2.05 7.12
N ASN A 97 0.74 3.06 6.38
CA ASN A 97 -0.55 3.73 6.52
C ASN A 97 -1.40 3.51 5.27
N THR A 98 -2.68 3.83 5.35
CA THR A 98 -3.55 3.90 4.16
C THR A 98 -2.90 4.78 3.09
N GLY A 99 -2.80 4.27 1.86
CA GLY A 99 -2.11 4.90 0.74
C GLY A 99 -0.62 4.57 0.65
N SER A 100 -0.01 3.91 1.65
CA SER A 100 1.39 3.47 1.56
C SER A 100 1.58 2.47 0.45
N ARG A 101 2.65 2.65 -0.33
CA ARG A 101 3.11 1.72 -1.38
C ARG A 101 4.33 0.97 -0.89
N VAL A 102 4.27 -0.35 -0.95
CA VAL A 102 5.26 -1.24 -0.36
C VAL A 102 5.77 -2.21 -1.43
N PRO A 103 7.08 -2.45 -1.52
CA PRO A 103 7.63 -3.48 -2.39
C PRO A 103 7.03 -4.85 -2.10
N VAL A 104 6.76 -5.62 -3.14
CA VAL A 104 6.10 -6.94 -3.05
C VAL A 104 6.85 -7.89 -2.11
N ASN A 105 8.18 -7.85 -2.15
CA ASN A 105 9.02 -8.75 -1.33
C ASN A 105 9.09 -8.39 0.14
N TRP A 106 8.59 -7.21 0.57
CA TRP A 106 8.65 -6.79 1.97
C TRP A 106 7.49 -7.31 2.83
N ALA A 107 6.37 -7.68 2.22
CA ALA A 107 5.15 -7.98 2.94
C ALA A 107 4.55 -9.32 2.54
N ALA A 108 3.99 -10.04 3.50
CA ALA A 108 3.25 -11.28 3.26
C ALA A 108 2.11 -11.07 2.23
N ALA A 109 1.32 -9.99 2.38
CA ALA A 109 0.25 -9.63 1.46
C ALA A 109 0.77 -9.36 0.03
N GLY A 110 1.90 -8.65 -0.11
CA GLY A 110 2.50 -8.38 -1.42
C GLY A 110 2.84 -9.67 -2.18
N ARG A 111 3.41 -10.66 -1.49
CA ARG A 111 3.74 -11.96 -2.09
C ARG A 111 2.50 -12.73 -2.54
N LEU A 112 1.40 -12.67 -1.80
CA LEU A 112 0.13 -13.31 -2.20
C LEU A 112 -0.54 -12.60 -3.36
N LEU A 113 -0.55 -11.28 -3.38
CA LEU A 113 -1.18 -10.49 -4.43
C LEU A 113 -0.61 -10.75 -5.84
N VAL A 114 0.62 -11.24 -5.93
CA VAL A 114 1.27 -11.58 -7.21
C VAL A 114 1.28 -13.09 -7.49
N SER A 115 0.70 -13.90 -6.62
CA SER A 115 0.79 -15.37 -6.68
C SER A 115 0.07 -15.99 -7.88
N ASP A 116 -0.85 -15.26 -8.52
CA ASP A 116 -1.58 -15.72 -9.70
C ASP A 116 -0.81 -15.52 -11.03
N LEU A 117 0.25 -14.72 -11.02
CA LEU A 117 1.12 -14.59 -12.18
C LEU A 117 1.79 -15.93 -12.53
N ASP A 118 2.02 -16.18 -13.81
CA ASP A 118 2.88 -17.29 -14.22
C ASP A 118 4.33 -17.05 -13.79
N ASP A 119 5.18 -18.07 -13.89
CA ASP A 119 6.56 -17.98 -13.39
C ASP A 119 7.39 -16.92 -14.12
N ASP A 120 7.15 -16.73 -15.41
CA ASP A 120 7.89 -15.72 -16.21
C ASP A 120 7.42 -14.30 -15.86
N GLY A 121 6.12 -14.10 -15.69
CA GLY A 121 5.54 -12.83 -15.22
C GLY A 121 6.04 -12.48 -13.83
N LEU A 122 6.02 -13.45 -12.92
CA LEU A 122 6.50 -13.29 -11.56
C LEU A 122 7.99 -12.92 -11.51
N ARG A 123 8.84 -13.65 -12.26
CA ARG A 123 10.27 -13.31 -12.36
C ARG A 123 10.52 -11.93 -12.97
N ARG A 124 9.78 -11.54 -14.01
CA ARG A 124 9.89 -10.19 -14.59
C ARG A 124 9.55 -9.11 -13.58
N LEU A 125 8.44 -9.28 -12.86
CA LEU A 125 8.00 -8.32 -11.83
C LEU A 125 9.04 -8.22 -10.70
N LEU A 126 9.46 -9.35 -10.14
CA LEU A 126 10.40 -9.39 -9.02
C LEU A 126 11.77 -8.79 -9.41
N LYS A 127 12.31 -9.11 -10.59
CA LYS A 127 13.57 -8.50 -11.08
C LYS A 127 13.51 -6.98 -11.17
N ALA A 128 12.34 -6.41 -11.44
CA ALA A 128 12.15 -4.98 -11.57
C ALA A 128 11.85 -4.26 -10.24
N THR A 129 11.40 -4.98 -9.21
CA THR A 129 10.80 -4.34 -8.02
C THR A 129 11.44 -4.75 -6.70
N VAL A 130 12.17 -5.87 -6.65
CA VAL A 130 12.80 -6.38 -5.42
C VAL A 130 13.89 -5.43 -4.95
N ILE A 131 13.79 -5.00 -3.70
CA ILE A 131 14.81 -4.21 -3.01
C ILE A 131 14.99 -4.73 -1.58
N PRO A 132 16.17 -4.49 -0.96
CA PRO A 132 16.38 -4.81 0.46
C PRO A 132 15.37 -4.08 1.35
N SER A 133 14.84 -4.77 2.36
CA SER A 133 13.97 -4.15 3.37
C SER A 133 14.76 -3.30 4.37
N PRO A 134 14.10 -2.44 5.17
CA PRO A 134 14.77 -1.66 6.21
C PRO A 134 15.57 -2.50 7.21
N THR A 135 15.13 -3.72 7.50
CA THR A 135 15.85 -4.67 8.36
C THR A 135 16.94 -5.45 7.63
N GLY A 136 16.95 -5.43 6.31
CA GLY A 136 17.80 -6.27 5.48
C GLY A 136 17.43 -7.76 5.47
N ARG A 137 16.31 -8.16 6.10
CA ARG A 137 15.93 -9.58 6.28
C ARG A 137 14.94 -10.09 5.22
N ALA A 138 14.26 -9.20 4.49
CA ALA A 138 13.39 -9.63 3.40
C ALA A 138 14.18 -10.32 2.30
N GLU A 139 13.66 -11.42 1.79
CA GLU A 139 14.28 -12.15 0.69
C GLU A 139 14.42 -11.26 -0.56
N THR A 140 15.57 -11.32 -1.19
CA THR A 140 15.89 -10.57 -2.41
C THR A 140 16.29 -11.46 -3.58
N ASP A 141 16.53 -12.74 -3.34
CA ASP A 141 16.76 -13.71 -4.40
C ASP A 141 15.44 -14.04 -5.10
N VAL A 142 15.39 -13.78 -6.42
CA VAL A 142 14.18 -13.92 -7.24
C VAL A 142 13.68 -15.35 -7.28
N ASP A 143 14.57 -16.35 -7.39
CA ASP A 143 14.15 -17.74 -7.49
C ASP A 143 13.62 -18.28 -6.16
N ARG A 144 14.22 -17.85 -5.04
CA ARG A 144 13.70 -18.14 -3.70
C ARG A 144 12.35 -17.49 -3.47
N LEU A 145 12.17 -16.23 -3.89
CA LEU A 145 10.88 -15.54 -3.79
C LEU A 145 9.80 -16.24 -4.62
N VAL A 146 10.10 -16.67 -5.85
CA VAL A 146 9.16 -17.46 -6.66
C VAL A 146 8.74 -18.73 -5.92
N ALA A 147 9.70 -19.48 -5.36
CA ALA A 147 9.41 -20.69 -4.61
C ALA A 147 8.53 -20.42 -3.36
N GLN A 148 8.84 -19.35 -2.60
CA GLN A 148 8.04 -18.92 -1.44
C GLN A 148 6.61 -18.53 -1.84
N ILE A 149 6.45 -17.74 -2.90
CA ILE A 149 5.14 -17.29 -3.39
C ILE A 149 4.29 -18.49 -3.82
N ARG A 150 4.86 -19.49 -4.49
CA ARG A 150 4.17 -20.73 -4.86
C ARG A 150 3.75 -21.53 -3.63
N ALA A 151 4.61 -21.63 -2.64
CA ALA A 151 4.27 -22.30 -1.38
C ALA A 151 3.13 -21.56 -0.64
N PHE A 152 3.15 -20.23 -0.59
CA PHE A 152 2.08 -19.43 0.02
C PHE A 152 0.76 -19.57 -0.73
N ARG A 153 0.79 -19.57 -2.07
CA ARG A 153 -0.41 -19.82 -2.87
C ARG A 153 -1.03 -21.17 -2.55
N THR A 154 -0.22 -22.20 -2.46
CA THR A 154 -0.69 -23.57 -2.11
C THR A 154 -1.24 -23.65 -0.68
N ALA A 155 -0.61 -22.93 0.26
CA ALA A 155 -1.06 -22.88 1.65
C ALA A 155 -2.32 -22.00 1.86
N GLY A 156 -2.67 -21.14 0.90
CA GLY A 156 -3.76 -20.18 1.03
C GLY A 156 -3.48 -19.01 1.97
N HIS A 157 -2.26 -18.90 2.48
CA HIS A 157 -1.82 -17.78 3.33
C HIS A 157 -0.31 -17.57 3.22
N ALA A 158 0.13 -16.38 3.58
CA ALA A 158 1.55 -16.05 3.68
C ALA A 158 1.90 -15.56 5.09
N LEU A 159 3.15 -15.81 5.49
CA LEU A 159 3.71 -15.37 6.77
C LEU A 159 5.00 -14.59 6.51
N GLU A 160 5.19 -13.51 7.26
CA GLU A 160 6.41 -12.72 7.33
C GLU A 160 6.71 -12.41 8.80
N ILE A 161 7.96 -12.59 9.22
CA ILE A 161 8.39 -12.35 10.61
C ILE A 161 9.69 -11.56 10.61
N GLY A 162 9.64 -10.32 11.10
CA GLY A 162 10.80 -9.48 11.28
C GLY A 162 11.48 -8.97 10.00
N GLU A 163 10.86 -9.17 8.85
CA GLU A 163 11.49 -8.79 7.57
C GLU A 163 11.41 -7.28 7.30
N THR A 164 10.32 -6.64 7.70
CA THR A 164 10.15 -5.18 7.55
C THR A 164 10.31 -4.44 8.87
N ASN A 165 9.86 -5.04 9.96
CA ASN A 165 10.00 -4.54 11.33
C ASN A 165 10.42 -5.72 12.23
N GLU A 166 11.58 -5.62 12.89
CA GLU A 166 12.17 -6.70 13.70
C GLU A 166 11.25 -7.25 14.80
N HIS A 167 10.31 -6.43 15.26
CA HIS A 167 9.39 -6.74 16.36
C HIS A 167 7.99 -7.11 15.91
N ALA A 168 7.76 -7.24 14.61
CA ALA A 168 6.45 -7.55 14.06
C ALA A 168 6.47 -8.81 13.19
N GLY A 169 5.36 -9.54 13.23
CA GLY A 169 5.02 -10.57 12.24
C GLY A 169 3.74 -10.19 11.52
N CYS A 170 3.59 -10.65 10.30
CA CYS A 170 2.40 -10.42 9.49
C CYS A 170 1.93 -11.73 8.89
N VAL A 171 0.63 -12.02 9.03
CA VAL A 171 -0.06 -13.08 8.30
C VAL A 171 -1.00 -12.43 7.28
N ALA A 172 -1.05 -12.96 6.09
CA ALA A 172 -1.95 -12.50 5.03
C ALA A 172 -2.71 -13.67 4.41
N ALA A 173 -3.95 -13.42 4.03
CA ALA A 173 -4.78 -14.33 3.24
C ALA A 173 -5.37 -13.56 2.04
N PRO A 174 -5.59 -14.23 0.89
CA PRO A 174 -6.17 -13.59 -0.27
C PRO A 174 -7.68 -13.36 -0.07
N VAL A 175 -8.17 -12.26 -0.60
CA VAL A 175 -9.60 -12.02 -0.85
C VAL A 175 -9.80 -12.19 -2.34
N LEU A 176 -10.67 -13.13 -2.73
CA LEU A 176 -10.90 -13.52 -4.12
C LEU A 176 -12.25 -12.99 -4.58
N ASP A 177 -12.31 -12.52 -5.83
CA ASP A 177 -13.58 -12.31 -6.52
C ASP A 177 -14.17 -13.69 -6.84
N GLY A 178 -15.47 -13.86 -6.58
CA GLY A 178 -16.21 -15.10 -6.81
C GLY A 178 -16.46 -15.41 -8.29
#